data_486b7a2c1f10af341f82c20dc3059dd0
#
_entry.id   486b7a2c1f10af341f82c20dc3059dd0
#
_cell.length_a   1.000
_cell.length_b   1.000
_cell.length_c   1.000
_cell.angle_alpha   90.00
_cell.angle_beta   90.00
_cell.angle_gamma   90.00
#
_symmetry.space_group_name_H-M   'P 1'
#
loop_
_entity.id
_entity.type
_entity.pdbx_description
1 polymer ?
#
loop_
_entity_poly.entity_id
_entity_poly.type
_entity_poly.pdbx_seq_one_letter_code
_entity_poly.pdbx_strand_id
1 'polypeptide(L)'
;MKNIILLGPPGAGKGTQADLICELCKIPKISTGDMLREAVASGSELGLEVSNILDSGRLVSDDIIGSLIKDRLTKPDCINGSLFDGVPRTIGQAEQLAKMNIDFTHVIEIHVEDQIIVDRMSGRRVHPKSGRNYHIDFNPPDKEGFDN
;
A
#
# COMPACT_ATOMS: atom_id res chain seq x y z
N MET A 1 12.77 5.46 -16.38
CA MET A 1 11.64 4.88 -15.63
C MET A 1 12.15 4.51 -14.24
N LYS A 2 11.45 4.86 -13.16
CA LYS A 2 11.87 4.56 -11.77
C LYS A 2 10.82 3.67 -11.12
N ASN A 3 11.04 2.37 -11.07
CA ASN A 3 10.19 1.46 -10.31
C ASN A 3 10.88 1.10 -8.99
N ILE A 4 10.25 1.46 -7.90
CA ILE A 4 10.81 1.36 -6.55
C ILE A 4 9.92 0.45 -5.72
N ILE A 5 10.51 -0.53 -5.04
CA ILE A 5 9.83 -1.32 -4.02
C ILE A 5 10.20 -0.77 -2.65
N LEU A 6 9.20 -0.52 -1.80
CA LEU A 6 9.38 -0.12 -0.42
C LEU A 6 8.97 -1.24 0.52
N LEU A 7 9.94 -1.79 1.24
CA LEU A 7 9.76 -2.89 2.19
C LEU A 7 9.86 -2.38 3.63
N GLY A 8 9.28 -3.13 4.54
CA GLY A 8 9.35 -2.88 5.98
C GLY A 8 8.08 -3.34 6.70
N PRO A 9 8.14 -3.52 8.03
CA PRO A 9 6.99 -3.97 8.81
C PRO A 9 5.87 -2.93 8.88
N PRO A 10 4.65 -3.32 9.27
CA PRO A 10 3.59 -2.38 9.63
C PRO A 10 4.11 -1.42 10.72
N GLY A 11 3.79 -0.13 10.62
CA GLY A 11 4.26 0.86 11.59
C GLY A 11 5.68 1.40 11.36
N ALA A 12 6.44 0.87 10.39
CA ALA A 12 7.79 1.36 10.07
C ALA A 12 7.81 2.78 9.46
N GLY A 13 6.66 3.29 8.99
CA GLY A 13 6.57 4.59 8.35
C GLY A 13 6.62 4.53 6.82
N LYS A 14 6.44 3.33 6.21
CA LYS A 14 6.44 3.16 4.75
C LYS A 14 5.55 4.16 4.03
N GLY A 15 4.28 4.29 4.42
CA GLY A 15 3.33 5.18 3.77
C GLY A 15 3.79 6.64 3.74
N THR A 16 4.32 7.13 4.86
CA THR A 16 4.86 8.49 4.96
C THR A 16 6.05 8.70 4.03
N GLN A 17 6.98 7.76 4.02
CA GLN A 17 8.16 7.84 3.15
C GLN A 17 7.78 7.62 1.67
N ALA A 18 6.82 6.75 1.39
CA ALA A 18 6.31 6.53 0.04
C ALA A 18 5.76 7.82 -0.56
N ASP A 19 4.95 8.57 0.19
CA ASP A 19 4.36 9.83 -0.29
C ASP A 19 5.44 10.86 -0.64
N LEU A 20 6.47 11.01 0.22
CA LEU A 20 7.61 11.90 -0.04
C LEU A 20 8.42 11.48 -1.27
N ILE A 21 8.69 10.18 -1.42
CA ILE A 21 9.44 9.65 -2.58
C ILE A 21 8.63 9.84 -3.87
N CYS A 22 7.32 9.58 -3.83
CA CYS A 22 6.43 9.77 -4.98
C CYS A 22 6.41 11.22 -5.45
N GLU A 23 6.31 12.16 -4.51
CA GLU A 23 6.35 13.59 -4.81
C GLU A 23 7.70 14.00 -5.43
N LEU A 24 8.80 13.59 -4.82
CA LEU A 24 10.16 13.88 -5.27
C LEU A 24 10.46 13.31 -6.67
N CYS A 25 10.04 12.05 -6.89
CA CYS A 25 10.30 11.34 -8.14
C CYS A 25 9.23 11.58 -9.21
N LYS A 26 8.10 12.20 -8.86
CA LYS A 26 6.92 12.41 -9.74
C LYS A 26 6.41 11.10 -10.33
N ILE A 27 6.28 10.08 -9.48
CA ILE A 27 5.76 8.76 -9.80
C ILE A 27 4.57 8.43 -8.88
N PRO A 28 3.58 7.65 -9.36
CA PRO A 28 2.45 7.24 -8.52
C PRO A 28 2.85 6.17 -7.51
N LYS A 29 2.10 6.16 -6.40
CA LYS A 29 2.13 5.06 -5.42
C LYS A 29 1.19 3.94 -5.88
N ILE A 30 1.68 2.72 -5.86
CA ILE A 30 0.91 1.49 -6.03
C ILE A 30 0.81 0.83 -4.66
N SER A 31 -0.34 0.97 -4.03
CA SER A 31 -0.66 0.39 -2.73
C SER A 31 -1.72 -0.70 -2.89
N THR A 32 -1.43 -1.91 -2.39
CA THR A 32 -2.40 -3.01 -2.45
C THR A 32 -3.71 -2.67 -1.75
N GLY A 33 -3.65 -1.97 -0.62
CA GLY A 33 -4.85 -1.55 0.11
C GLY A 33 -5.70 -0.55 -0.68
N ASP A 34 -5.08 0.40 -1.38
CA ASP A 34 -5.80 1.38 -2.20
C ASP A 34 -6.43 0.70 -3.41
N MET A 35 -5.68 -0.15 -4.11
CA MET A 35 -6.21 -0.91 -5.26
C MET A 35 -7.40 -1.80 -4.89
N LEU A 36 -7.36 -2.46 -3.73
CA LEU A 36 -8.49 -3.27 -3.25
C LEU A 36 -9.71 -2.40 -2.95
N ARG A 37 -9.52 -1.24 -2.31
CA ARG A 37 -10.60 -0.28 -2.06
C ARG A 37 -11.21 0.27 -3.35
N GLU A 38 -10.38 0.63 -4.33
CA GLU A 38 -10.84 1.06 -5.66
C GLU A 38 -11.60 -0.04 -6.39
N ALA A 39 -11.09 -1.27 -6.36
CA ALA A 39 -11.77 -2.41 -6.98
C ALA A 39 -13.18 -2.60 -6.38
N VAL A 40 -13.29 -2.62 -5.06
CA VAL A 40 -14.59 -2.72 -4.37
C VAL A 40 -15.51 -1.55 -4.75
N ALA A 41 -15.00 -0.32 -4.73
CA ALA A 41 -15.77 0.88 -5.05
C ALA A 41 -16.24 0.92 -6.51
N SER A 42 -15.53 0.27 -7.44
CA SER A 42 -15.91 0.21 -8.86
C SER A 42 -17.16 -0.61 -9.13
N GLY A 43 -17.55 -1.51 -8.20
CA GLY A 43 -18.68 -2.44 -8.38
C GLY A 43 -18.50 -3.44 -9.53
N SER A 44 -17.28 -3.57 -10.06
CA SER A 44 -16.95 -4.56 -11.09
C SER A 44 -17.06 -5.99 -10.56
N GLU A 45 -17.10 -6.98 -11.43
CA GLU A 45 -17.14 -8.40 -11.06
C GLU A 45 -15.96 -8.74 -10.11
N LEU A 46 -14.76 -8.31 -10.46
CA LEU A 46 -13.57 -8.44 -9.61
C LEU A 46 -13.74 -7.70 -8.27
N GLY A 47 -14.34 -6.51 -8.29
CA GLY A 47 -14.61 -5.72 -7.08
C GLY A 47 -15.59 -6.42 -6.14
N LEU A 48 -16.62 -7.05 -6.66
CA LEU A 48 -17.57 -7.86 -5.88
C LEU A 48 -16.90 -9.10 -5.28
N GLU A 49 -16.05 -9.78 -6.04
CA GLU A 49 -15.27 -10.92 -5.55
C GLU A 49 -14.36 -10.49 -4.40
N VAL A 50 -13.61 -9.40 -4.57
CA VAL A 50 -12.73 -8.83 -3.54
C VAL A 50 -13.53 -8.46 -2.28
N SER A 51 -14.68 -7.81 -2.42
CA SER A 51 -15.55 -7.45 -1.30
C SER A 51 -15.96 -8.69 -0.49
N ASN A 52 -16.44 -9.74 -1.17
CA ASN A 52 -16.84 -10.99 -0.53
C ASN A 52 -15.68 -11.67 0.22
N ILE A 53 -14.46 -11.62 -0.33
CA ILE A 53 -13.26 -12.17 0.33
C ILE A 53 -12.95 -11.38 1.60
N LEU A 54 -12.94 -10.05 1.53
CA LEU A 54 -12.64 -9.16 2.65
C LEU A 54 -13.70 -9.28 3.76
N ASP A 55 -14.99 -9.30 3.40
CA ASP A 55 -16.11 -9.44 4.33
C ASP A 55 -16.08 -10.77 5.08
N SER A 56 -15.57 -11.82 4.45
CA SER A 56 -15.36 -13.13 5.08
C SER A 56 -14.10 -13.21 5.96
N GLY A 57 -13.31 -12.13 6.05
CA GLY A 57 -12.05 -12.09 6.80
C GLY A 57 -10.92 -12.90 6.16
N ARG A 58 -11.08 -13.35 4.92
CA ARG A 58 -10.04 -14.09 4.18
C ARG A 58 -9.03 -13.14 3.55
N LEU A 59 -7.85 -13.67 3.28
CA LEU A 59 -6.83 -12.96 2.51
C LEU A 59 -7.15 -13.04 1.02
N VAL A 60 -6.95 -11.92 0.33
CA VAL A 60 -7.03 -11.87 -1.14
C VAL A 60 -5.86 -12.64 -1.72
N SER A 61 -6.12 -13.46 -2.74
CA SER A 61 -5.09 -14.30 -3.35
C SER A 61 -4.02 -13.49 -4.07
N ASP A 62 -2.81 -14.05 -4.18
CA ASP A 62 -1.71 -13.42 -4.91
C ASP A 62 -2.06 -13.18 -6.38
N ASP A 63 -2.88 -14.04 -6.99
CA ASP A 63 -3.32 -13.90 -8.39
C ASP A 63 -4.23 -12.67 -8.59
N ILE A 64 -5.15 -12.42 -7.66
CA ILE A 64 -5.99 -11.21 -7.69
C ILE A 64 -5.13 -9.97 -7.51
N ILE A 65 -4.21 -9.98 -6.54
CA ILE A 65 -3.27 -8.87 -6.33
C ILE A 65 -2.43 -8.61 -7.58
N GLY A 66 -1.90 -9.67 -8.20
CA GLY A 66 -1.14 -9.58 -9.45
C GLY A 66 -1.95 -8.96 -10.59
N SER A 67 -3.21 -9.36 -10.74
CA SER A 67 -4.12 -8.82 -11.76
C SER A 67 -4.39 -7.33 -11.55
N LEU A 68 -4.64 -6.91 -10.31
CA LEU A 68 -4.85 -5.51 -9.95
C LEU A 68 -3.60 -4.65 -10.21
N ILE A 69 -2.41 -5.16 -9.89
CA ILE A 69 -1.14 -4.48 -10.18
C ILE A 69 -0.96 -4.31 -11.68
N LYS A 70 -1.20 -5.37 -12.47
CA LYS A 70 -1.08 -5.34 -13.91
C LYS A 70 -2.00 -4.28 -14.52
N ASP A 71 -3.26 -4.24 -14.10
CA ASP A 71 -4.21 -3.22 -14.54
C ASP A 71 -3.77 -1.81 -14.13
N ARG A 72 -3.32 -1.62 -12.88
CA ARG A 72 -2.85 -0.33 -12.39
C ARG A 72 -1.66 0.21 -13.19
N LEU A 73 -0.73 -0.66 -13.60
CA LEU A 73 0.45 -0.29 -14.39
C LEU A 73 0.13 0.15 -15.82
N THR A 74 -1.07 -0.14 -16.34
CA THR A 74 -1.50 0.35 -17.65
C THR A 74 -1.93 1.82 -17.64
N LYS A 75 -2.11 2.42 -16.47
CA LYS A 75 -2.56 3.81 -16.36
C LYS A 75 -1.47 4.78 -16.79
N PRO A 76 -1.84 5.90 -17.44
CA PRO A 76 -0.87 6.87 -18.02
C PRO A 76 0.10 7.45 -17.00
N ASP A 77 -0.30 7.58 -15.73
CA ASP A 77 0.54 8.12 -14.66
C ASP A 77 1.73 7.22 -14.30
N CYS A 78 1.66 5.93 -14.65
CA CYS A 78 2.74 4.95 -14.40
C CYS A 78 3.84 4.97 -15.48
N ILE A 79 3.72 5.77 -16.53
CA ILE A 79 4.66 5.76 -17.67
C ILE A 79 6.11 6.09 -17.27
N ASN A 80 6.31 6.90 -16.23
CA ASN A 80 7.64 7.27 -15.73
C ASN A 80 8.17 6.36 -14.62
N GLY A 81 7.36 5.37 -14.23
CA GLY A 81 7.66 4.45 -13.14
C GLY A 81 6.62 4.51 -12.04
N SER A 82 6.84 3.75 -10.97
CA SER A 82 5.89 3.61 -9.86
C SER A 82 6.62 3.23 -8.58
N LEU A 83 6.06 3.58 -7.44
CA LEU A 83 6.50 3.12 -6.14
C LEU A 83 5.51 2.09 -5.59
N PHE A 84 5.99 0.90 -5.27
CA PHE A 84 5.21 -0.21 -4.74
C PHE A 84 5.29 -0.18 -3.20
N ASP A 85 4.15 0.10 -2.55
CA ASP A 85 4.00 0.11 -1.10
C ASP A 85 3.11 -1.04 -0.63
N GLY A 86 3.67 -1.91 0.20
CA GLY A 86 2.97 -3.06 0.75
C GLY A 86 2.84 -4.25 -0.21
N VAL A 87 3.62 -4.29 -1.28
CA VAL A 87 3.81 -5.41 -2.19
C VAL A 87 5.26 -5.43 -2.70
N PRO A 88 5.93 -6.60 -2.76
CA PRO A 88 5.42 -7.93 -2.36
C PRO A 88 5.37 -8.12 -0.83
N ARG A 89 4.43 -8.96 -0.35
CA ARG A 89 4.35 -9.41 1.05
C ARG A 89 4.59 -10.92 1.18
N THR A 90 4.56 -11.63 0.06
CA THR A 90 4.80 -13.07 -0.03
C THR A 90 5.82 -13.36 -1.13
N ILE A 91 6.44 -14.54 -1.07
CA ILE A 91 7.33 -15.02 -2.15
C ILE A 91 6.53 -15.13 -3.46
N GLY A 92 5.30 -15.62 -3.41
CA GLY A 92 4.43 -15.73 -4.58
C GLY A 92 4.20 -14.39 -5.27
N GLN A 93 3.94 -13.32 -4.51
CA GLN A 93 3.81 -11.97 -5.06
C GLN A 93 5.13 -11.47 -5.68
N ALA A 94 6.28 -11.74 -5.06
CA ALA A 94 7.57 -11.38 -5.61
C ALA A 94 7.84 -12.09 -6.95
N GLU A 95 7.53 -13.38 -7.04
CA GLU A 95 7.66 -14.16 -8.27
C GLU A 95 6.71 -13.65 -9.36
N GLN A 96 5.49 -13.26 -9.02
CA GLN A 96 4.56 -12.66 -9.98
C GLN A 96 5.06 -11.32 -10.50
N LEU A 97 5.55 -10.44 -9.64
CA LEU A 97 6.16 -9.18 -10.05
C LEU A 97 7.36 -9.40 -10.99
N ALA A 98 8.20 -10.39 -10.70
CA ALA A 98 9.32 -10.75 -11.58
C ALA A 98 8.85 -11.21 -12.97
N LYS A 99 7.73 -11.95 -13.05
CA LYS A 99 7.14 -12.40 -14.32
C LYS A 99 6.49 -11.28 -15.14
N MET A 100 6.19 -10.13 -14.52
CA MET A 100 5.59 -8.98 -15.21
C MET A 100 6.59 -8.18 -16.03
N ASN A 101 7.87 -8.55 -16.04
CA ASN A 101 8.96 -7.84 -16.73
C ASN A 101 9.05 -6.36 -16.33
N ILE A 102 8.77 -6.06 -15.07
CA ILE A 102 8.94 -4.72 -14.51
C ILE A 102 10.42 -4.56 -14.18
N ASP A 103 11.05 -3.53 -14.74
CA ASP A 103 12.44 -3.18 -14.42
C ASP A 103 12.46 -2.40 -13.08
N PHE A 104 12.65 -3.12 -11.98
CA PHE A 104 12.80 -2.52 -10.66
C PHE A 104 14.20 -1.92 -10.51
N THR A 105 14.26 -0.61 -10.34
CA THR A 105 15.50 0.14 -10.21
C THR A 105 16.05 0.18 -8.79
N HIS A 106 15.15 0.13 -7.79
CA HIS A 106 15.52 0.18 -6.37
C HIS A 106 14.59 -0.67 -5.53
N VAL A 107 15.16 -1.33 -4.54
CA VAL A 107 14.44 -1.97 -3.44
C VAL A 107 14.95 -1.33 -2.15
N ILE A 108 14.07 -0.66 -1.43
CA ILE A 108 14.41 0.10 -0.21
C ILE A 108 13.70 -0.56 0.96
N GLU A 109 14.46 -0.97 1.96
CA GLU A 109 13.91 -1.48 3.22
C GLU A 109 13.97 -0.39 4.29
N ILE A 110 12.83 -0.14 4.95
CA ILE A 110 12.79 0.67 6.15
C ILE A 110 12.90 -0.27 7.35
N HIS A 111 14.09 -0.35 7.89
CA HIS A 111 14.38 -1.13 9.08
C HIS A 111 14.08 -0.31 10.34
N VAL A 112 13.30 -0.88 11.26
CA VAL A 112 12.95 -0.29 12.55
C VAL A 112 12.95 -1.40 13.60
N GLU A 113 13.48 -1.12 14.77
CA GLU A 113 13.49 -2.08 15.89
C GLU A 113 12.07 -2.48 16.31
N ASP A 114 11.90 -3.76 16.67
CA ASP A 114 10.59 -4.34 16.99
C ASP A 114 9.84 -3.59 18.10
N GLN A 115 10.55 -3.14 19.14
CA GLN A 115 9.93 -2.39 20.23
C GLN A 115 9.32 -1.06 19.74
N ILE A 116 10.01 -0.37 18.85
CA ILE A 116 9.51 0.89 18.24
C ILE A 116 8.27 0.59 17.39
N ILE A 117 8.26 -0.53 16.69
CA ILE A 117 7.09 -0.96 15.91
C ILE A 117 5.89 -1.20 16.81
N VAL A 118 6.08 -1.93 17.92
CA VAL A 118 5.01 -2.21 18.91
C VAL A 118 4.45 -0.90 19.47
N ASP A 119 5.30 0.02 19.87
CA ASP A 119 4.90 1.31 20.41
C ASP A 119 4.09 2.15 19.40
N ARG A 120 4.56 2.19 18.15
CA ARG A 120 3.86 2.89 17.06
C ARG A 120 2.52 2.26 16.72
N MET A 121 2.45 0.93 16.67
CA MET A 121 1.21 0.23 16.31
C MET A 121 0.16 0.31 17.40
N SER A 122 0.53 0.28 18.67
CA SER A 122 -0.40 0.40 19.79
C SER A 122 -1.08 1.77 19.84
N GLY A 123 -0.35 2.84 19.47
CA GLY A 123 -0.86 4.20 19.41
C GLY A 123 -1.54 4.61 18.09
N ARG A 124 -1.45 3.77 17.05
CA ARG A 124 -2.03 4.09 15.73
C ARG A 124 -3.56 4.11 15.77
N ARG A 125 -4.13 5.11 15.13
CA ARG A 125 -5.57 5.25 14.89
C ARG A 125 -5.79 5.55 13.41
N VAL A 126 -6.92 5.08 12.89
CA VAL A 126 -7.30 5.30 11.48
C VAL A 126 -8.71 5.84 11.47
N HIS A 127 -8.95 6.93 10.78
CA HIS A 127 -10.30 7.40 10.54
C HIS A 127 -10.95 6.59 9.40
N PRO A 128 -12.06 5.86 9.65
CA PRO A 128 -12.59 4.87 8.69
C PRO A 128 -13.03 5.47 7.34
N LYS A 129 -13.54 6.70 7.36
CA LYS A 129 -14.10 7.33 6.14
C LYS A 129 -13.03 7.96 5.26
N SER A 130 -12.08 8.70 5.86
CA SER A 130 -11.02 9.38 5.09
C SER A 130 -9.78 8.52 4.87
N GLY A 131 -9.61 7.44 5.64
CA GLY A 131 -8.39 6.63 5.63
C GLY A 131 -7.18 7.32 6.27
N ARG A 132 -7.33 8.52 6.84
CA ARG A 132 -6.24 9.23 7.49
C ARG A 132 -5.73 8.46 8.70
N ASN A 133 -4.41 8.52 8.87
CA ASN A 133 -3.73 7.87 9.97
C ASN A 133 -3.31 8.91 11.01
N TYR A 134 -3.62 8.60 12.25
CA TYR A 134 -3.25 9.38 13.43
C TYR A 134 -2.44 8.51 14.39
N HIS A 135 -1.77 9.15 15.32
CA HIS A 135 -1.13 8.49 16.46
C HIS A 135 -1.41 9.28 17.72
N ILE A 136 -1.73 8.58 18.81
CA ILE A 136 -2.12 9.22 20.06
C ILE A 136 -1.06 10.16 20.61
N ASP A 137 0.23 9.86 20.41
CA ASP A 137 1.35 10.66 20.91
C ASP A 137 2.07 11.46 19.84
N PHE A 138 2.26 10.89 18.62
CA PHE A 138 3.15 11.47 17.61
C PHE A 138 2.44 12.30 16.54
N ASN A 139 1.17 12.02 16.31
CA ASN A 139 0.36 12.73 15.31
C ASN A 139 -1.12 12.67 15.72
N PRO A 140 -1.51 13.29 16.84
CA PRO A 140 -2.91 13.31 17.24
C PRO A 140 -3.73 14.19 16.27
N PRO A 141 -5.03 13.96 16.15
CA PRO A 141 -5.92 14.90 15.45
C PRO A 141 -5.95 16.25 16.20
N ASP A 142 -6.27 17.33 15.49
CA ASP A 142 -6.37 18.67 16.07
C ASP A 142 -7.40 18.72 17.22
N LYS A 143 -8.44 17.91 17.09
CA LYS A 143 -9.46 17.72 18.13
C LYS A 143 -9.68 16.24 18.37
N GLU A 144 -9.52 15.80 19.61
CA GLU A 144 -9.72 14.40 20.00
C GLU A 144 -11.07 13.85 19.53
N GLY A 145 -11.06 12.69 18.85
CA GLY A 145 -12.24 12.02 18.33
C GLY A 145 -12.77 12.56 17.00
N PHE A 146 -12.07 13.52 16.38
CA PHE A 146 -12.46 14.10 15.09
C PHE A 146 -11.36 13.86 14.02
N ASP A 147 -11.78 13.89 12.76
CA ASP A 147 -10.88 13.89 11.59
C ASP A 147 -10.57 15.34 11.21
N ASN A 148 -9.31 15.62 10.85
CA ASN A 148 -8.87 16.96 10.46
C ASN A 148 -9.32 17.32 9.04
#